data_0a22abcaa5d20c5b8f10aef802699c33
#
_entry.id   0a22abcaa5d20c5b8f10aef802699c33
#
_cell.length_a   1.000
_cell.length_b   1.000
_cell.length_c   1.000
_cell.angle_alpha   90.00
_cell.angle_beta   90.00
_cell.angle_gamma   90.00
#
_symmetry.space_group_name_H-M   'P 1'
#
loop_
_entity.id
_entity.type
_entity.pdbx_description
1 polymer ?
#
loop_
_entity_poly.entity_id
_entity_poly.type
_entity_poly.pdbx_seq_one_letter_code
_entity_poly.pdbx_strand_id
1 'polypeptide(L)'
;VSSSALPALSLHGIDKSFGAVRALEGIDLEVHRGEVVALVGDNAAGKSTLAKVIAGVLVPDAGIIESDGVPVTIPNPAAAHALGIATVFQDLALCDNLDVVSNLYLGRELRHGPRLDEAAMEDNARRILRDLTSRIPSVRTLVSDLSGGQRQSVAIARTLLGDPRIVVLDEPTASLSVSQTAEVLTHIERLRDLGHAVILISHNMTDVRAVADRIEVLRHGRNNGSFSGPGTSYEEIIAAITGAVAAPRRAARLA
;
A
#
# COMPACT_ATOMS: atom_id res chain seq x y z
N VAL A 1 4.94 21.11 9.73
CA VAL A 1 3.67 20.92 10.46
C VAL A 1 3.91 19.80 11.45
N SER A 2 4.03 20.15 12.74
CA SER A 2 4.21 19.19 13.82
C SER A 2 2.86 18.55 14.10
N SER A 3 2.56 17.42 13.48
CA SER A 3 1.38 16.63 13.81
C SER A 3 1.71 15.81 15.06
N SER A 4 1.08 16.16 16.17
CA SER A 4 1.09 15.37 17.42
C SER A 4 0.15 14.14 17.35
N ALA A 5 -0.33 13.80 16.17
CA ALA A 5 -1.19 12.64 15.97
C ALA A 5 -0.34 11.36 15.95
N LEU A 6 -0.80 10.32 16.65
CA LEU A 6 -0.19 9.00 16.64
C LEU A 6 -0.15 8.44 15.20
N PRO A 7 0.92 7.73 14.81
CA PRO A 7 0.97 7.03 13.54
C PRO A 7 -0.17 6.00 13.44
N ALA A 8 -0.75 5.85 12.27
CA ALA A 8 -1.73 4.78 12.01
C ALA A 8 -1.07 3.40 12.07
N LEU A 9 0.22 3.33 11.67
CA LEU A 9 1.05 2.15 11.74
C LEU A 9 2.47 2.55 12.13
N SER A 10 3.06 1.83 13.08
CA SER A 10 4.49 1.90 13.39
C SER A 10 5.10 0.51 13.42
N LEU A 11 6.26 0.39 12.83
CA LEU A 11 7.11 -0.80 12.87
C LEU A 11 8.43 -0.40 13.53
N HIS A 12 8.87 -1.19 14.50
CA HIS A 12 10.07 -0.94 15.28
C HIS A 12 10.96 -2.17 15.28
N GLY A 13 12.16 -2.05 14.69
CA GLY A 13 13.17 -3.09 14.69
C GLY A 13 12.72 -4.40 14.04
N ILE A 14 11.98 -4.34 12.94
CA ILE A 14 11.43 -5.54 12.28
C ILE A 14 12.55 -6.33 11.61
N ASP A 15 12.68 -7.60 12.03
CA ASP A 15 13.57 -8.59 11.45
C ASP A 15 12.81 -9.68 10.71
N LYS A 16 13.35 -10.14 9.57
CA LYS A 16 12.86 -11.32 8.87
C LYS A 16 13.96 -12.02 8.11
N SER A 17 14.09 -13.33 8.35
CA SER A 17 15.08 -14.18 7.69
C SER A 17 14.42 -15.35 6.96
N PHE A 18 15.04 -15.80 5.88
CA PHE A 18 14.69 -17.01 5.14
C PHE A 18 15.94 -17.89 5.05
N GLY A 19 16.04 -18.87 5.96
CA GLY A 19 17.28 -19.64 6.11
C GLY A 19 18.46 -18.73 6.46
N ALA A 20 19.51 -18.72 5.65
CA ALA A 20 20.69 -17.88 5.84
C ALA A 20 20.52 -16.43 5.32
N VAL A 21 19.43 -16.11 4.62
CA VAL A 21 19.23 -14.80 4.01
C VAL A 21 18.43 -13.91 4.97
N ARG A 22 19.03 -12.83 5.46
CA ARG A 22 18.33 -11.77 6.20
C ARG A 22 17.66 -10.82 5.20
N ALA A 23 16.33 -10.93 5.07
CA ALA A 23 15.56 -10.11 4.15
C ALA A 23 15.19 -8.75 4.76
N LEU A 24 14.97 -8.69 6.08
CA LEU A 24 14.77 -7.46 6.84
C LEU A 24 15.65 -7.51 8.09
N GLU A 25 16.28 -6.40 8.43
CA GLU A 25 17.19 -6.29 9.58
C GLU A 25 17.00 -4.93 10.25
N GLY A 26 16.27 -4.93 11.38
CA GLY A 26 16.01 -3.76 12.20
C GLY A 26 15.25 -2.66 11.46
N ILE A 27 14.19 -3.01 10.72
CA ILE A 27 13.41 -2.04 9.95
C ILE A 27 12.50 -1.23 10.87
N ASP A 28 12.58 0.10 10.73
CA ASP A 28 11.67 1.05 11.32
C ASP A 28 10.85 1.73 10.23
N LEU A 29 9.53 1.87 10.45
CA LEU A 29 8.63 2.57 9.54
C LEU A 29 7.45 3.14 10.33
N GLU A 30 7.12 4.41 10.11
CA GLU A 30 5.91 5.04 10.63
C GLU A 30 5.09 5.57 9.46
N VAL A 31 3.77 5.44 9.53
CA VAL A 31 2.86 5.99 8.50
C VAL A 31 1.68 6.67 9.20
N HIS A 32 1.39 7.92 8.82
CA HIS A 32 0.30 8.69 9.39
C HIS A 32 -0.93 8.69 8.49
N ARG A 33 -2.10 8.97 9.08
CA ARG A 33 -3.34 9.15 8.32
C ARG A 33 -3.22 10.37 7.39
N GLY A 34 -3.71 10.23 6.16
CA GLY A 34 -3.61 11.28 5.14
C GLY A 34 -2.17 11.51 4.67
N GLU A 35 -1.31 10.50 4.75
CA GLU A 35 0.07 10.53 4.29
C GLU A 35 0.30 9.42 3.25
N VAL A 36 1.03 9.73 2.18
CA VAL A 36 1.60 8.75 1.26
C VAL A 36 3.08 8.59 1.58
N VAL A 37 3.45 7.43 2.11
CA VAL A 37 4.84 7.04 2.33
C VAL A 37 5.28 6.11 1.21
N ALA A 38 6.23 6.55 0.38
CA ALA A 38 6.82 5.68 -0.63
C ALA A 38 7.98 4.87 -0.04
N LEU A 39 7.95 3.57 -0.26
CA LEU A 39 9.01 2.64 0.09
C LEU A 39 9.79 2.28 -1.17
N VAL A 40 11.01 2.79 -1.28
CA VAL A 40 11.86 2.64 -2.46
C VAL A 40 13.15 1.89 -2.12
N GLY A 41 13.85 1.43 -3.15
CA GLY A 41 15.09 0.68 -3.00
C GLY A 41 15.30 -0.25 -4.19
N ASP A 42 16.49 -0.83 -4.28
CA ASP A 42 16.85 -1.77 -5.35
C ASP A 42 16.05 -3.09 -5.24
N ASN A 43 16.14 -3.92 -6.27
CA ASN A 43 15.63 -5.29 -6.21
C ASN A 43 16.30 -6.04 -5.06
N ALA A 44 15.48 -6.87 -4.37
CA ALA A 44 15.89 -7.57 -3.15
C ALA A 44 16.23 -6.66 -1.94
N ALA A 45 15.91 -5.36 -1.95
CA ALA A 45 16.10 -4.47 -0.81
C ALA A 45 15.22 -4.80 0.42
N GLY A 46 14.21 -5.69 0.28
CA GLY A 46 13.30 -6.09 1.35
C GLY A 46 11.89 -5.50 1.24
N LYS A 47 11.60 -4.64 0.25
CA LYS A 47 10.32 -3.93 0.10
C LYS A 47 9.09 -4.86 0.13
N SER A 48 9.04 -5.84 -0.78
CA SER A 48 7.91 -6.78 -0.85
C SER A 48 7.86 -7.74 0.35
N THR A 49 9.00 -7.99 1.02
CA THR A 49 9.01 -8.74 2.29
C THR A 49 8.34 -7.92 3.39
N LEU A 50 8.64 -6.62 3.47
CA LEU A 50 8.01 -5.71 4.44
C LEU A 50 6.51 -5.57 4.17
N ALA A 51 6.09 -5.43 2.90
CA ALA A 51 4.68 -5.44 2.51
C ALA A 51 3.96 -6.72 2.99
N LYS A 52 4.59 -7.88 2.81
CA LYS A 52 4.03 -9.16 3.26
C LYS A 52 3.96 -9.29 4.79
N VAL A 53 4.89 -8.67 5.52
CA VAL A 53 4.82 -8.59 7.00
C VAL A 53 3.63 -7.72 7.41
N ILE A 54 3.48 -6.54 6.83
CA ILE A 54 2.36 -5.63 7.13
C ILE A 54 1.01 -6.27 6.77
N ALA A 55 0.95 -7.00 5.65
CA ALA A 55 -0.25 -7.71 5.20
C ALA A 55 -0.56 -9.00 5.98
N GLY A 56 0.30 -9.41 6.93
CA GLY A 56 0.13 -10.65 7.68
C GLY A 56 0.36 -11.93 6.87
N VAL A 57 0.98 -11.81 5.70
CA VAL A 57 1.39 -12.98 4.90
C VAL A 57 2.65 -13.63 5.48
N LEU A 58 3.49 -12.81 6.11
CA LEU A 58 4.69 -13.23 6.82
C LEU A 58 4.66 -12.71 8.25
N VAL A 59 5.02 -13.56 9.20
CA VAL A 59 5.24 -13.15 10.59
C VAL A 59 6.71 -12.70 10.72
N PRO A 60 7.00 -11.52 11.30
CA PRO A 60 8.37 -11.11 11.57
C PRO A 60 9.02 -12.03 12.61
N ASP A 61 10.35 -12.16 12.56
CA ASP A 61 11.11 -12.98 13.50
C ASP A 61 11.40 -12.20 14.80
N ALA A 62 11.48 -10.86 14.71
CA ALA A 62 11.63 -9.94 15.83
C ALA A 62 11.06 -8.56 15.47
N GLY A 63 10.95 -7.68 16.46
CA GLY A 63 10.42 -6.34 16.35
C GLY A 63 9.00 -6.20 16.89
N ILE A 64 8.50 -4.97 16.84
CA ILE A 64 7.16 -4.60 17.35
C ILE A 64 6.40 -3.89 16.23
N ILE A 65 5.13 -4.25 16.07
CA ILE A 65 4.18 -3.55 15.20
C ILE A 65 3.15 -2.88 16.09
N GLU A 66 2.89 -1.60 15.86
CA GLU A 66 1.86 -0.85 16.57
C GLU A 66 0.82 -0.30 15.59
N SER A 67 -0.44 -0.36 15.98
CA SER A 67 -1.56 0.27 15.29
C SER A 67 -2.16 1.34 16.20
N ASP A 68 -2.18 2.59 15.75
CA ASP A 68 -2.59 3.76 16.55
C ASP A 68 -1.87 3.82 17.93
N GLY A 69 -0.57 3.47 17.97
CA GLY A 69 0.26 3.47 19.17
C GLY A 69 0.04 2.27 20.13
N VAL A 70 -0.75 1.28 19.71
CA VAL A 70 -1.00 0.07 20.50
C VAL A 70 -0.26 -1.11 19.86
N PRO A 71 0.60 -1.84 20.61
CA PRO A 71 1.26 -3.03 20.10
C PRO A 71 0.25 -4.10 19.66
N VAL A 72 0.46 -4.62 18.45
CA VAL A 72 -0.40 -5.63 17.83
C VAL A 72 0.41 -6.77 17.24
N THR A 73 -0.23 -7.93 17.10
CA THR A 73 0.33 -9.07 16.38
C THR A 73 -0.48 -9.33 15.13
N ILE A 74 0.21 -9.52 13.99
CA ILE A 74 -0.41 -9.78 12.69
C ILE A 74 -0.01 -11.19 12.21
N PRO A 75 -0.64 -12.25 12.72
CA PRO A 75 -0.25 -13.64 12.43
C PRO A 75 -0.74 -14.13 11.05
N ASN A 76 -1.71 -13.46 10.46
CA ASN A 76 -2.32 -13.83 9.18
C ASN A 76 -3.03 -12.63 8.52
N PRO A 77 -3.40 -12.72 7.23
CA PRO A 77 -4.08 -11.64 6.52
C PRO A 77 -5.45 -11.24 7.12
N ALA A 78 -6.15 -12.16 7.76
CA ALA A 78 -7.43 -11.83 8.42
C ALA A 78 -7.22 -10.88 9.60
N ALA A 79 -6.14 -11.06 10.38
CA ALA A 79 -5.77 -10.16 11.46
C ALA A 79 -5.35 -8.77 10.92
N ALA A 80 -4.59 -8.71 9.82
CA ALA A 80 -4.27 -7.44 9.16
C ALA A 80 -5.54 -6.70 8.73
N HIS A 81 -6.47 -7.42 8.09
CA HIS A 81 -7.74 -6.85 7.67
C HIS A 81 -8.58 -6.34 8.85
N ALA A 82 -8.62 -7.09 9.97
CA ALA A 82 -9.33 -6.67 11.20
C ALA A 82 -8.74 -5.38 11.81
N LEU A 83 -7.45 -5.13 11.59
CA LEU A 83 -6.76 -3.89 11.97
C LEU A 83 -6.97 -2.75 10.93
N GLY A 84 -7.78 -2.97 9.89
CA GLY A 84 -8.00 -2.01 8.83
C GLY A 84 -6.81 -1.86 7.88
N ILE A 85 -5.97 -2.87 7.74
CA ILE A 85 -4.88 -2.92 6.75
C ILE A 85 -5.37 -3.64 5.51
N ALA A 86 -5.36 -2.98 4.37
CA ALA A 86 -5.69 -3.56 3.07
C ALA A 86 -4.48 -3.48 2.15
N THR A 87 -4.25 -4.52 1.36
CA THR A 87 -3.08 -4.62 0.49
C THR A 87 -3.48 -4.97 -0.93
N VAL A 88 -2.93 -4.24 -1.89
CA VAL A 88 -2.93 -4.60 -3.32
C VAL A 88 -1.52 -5.04 -3.66
N PHE A 89 -1.36 -6.30 -3.97
CA PHE A 89 -0.11 -6.85 -4.46
C PHE A 89 0.02 -6.66 -5.98
N GLN A 90 1.21 -6.83 -6.52
CA GLN A 90 1.49 -6.76 -7.95
C GLN A 90 0.59 -7.70 -8.77
N ASP A 91 0.30 -8.91 -8.26
CA ASP A 91 -0.78 -9.76 -8.76
C ASP A 91 -2.11 -9.28 -8.15
N LEU A 92 -3.00 -8.74 -8.98
CA LEU A 92 -4.25 -8.12 -8.54
C LEU A 92 -5.25 -9.14 -7.99
N ALA A 93 -5.05 -10.44 -8.26
CA ALA A 93 -5.95 -11.53 -7.89
C ALA A 93 -7.42 -11.22 -8.26
N LEU A 94 -7.64 -10.80 -9.49
CA LEU A 94 -8.95 -10.56 -10.08
C LEU A 94 -9.35 -11.76 -10.93
N CYS A 95 -10.66 -12.07 -10.93
CA CYS A 95 -11.25 -13.11 -11.76
C CYS A 95 -11.73 -12.51 -13.08
N ASP A 96 -11.03 -12.80 -14.17
CA ASP A 96 -11.30 -12.22 -15.50
C ASP A 96 -12.71 -12.53 -16.03
N ASN A 97 -13.26 -13.66 -15.65
CA ASN A 97 -14.60 -14.13 -16.06
C ASN A 97 -15.75 -13.59 -15.20
N LEU A 98 -15.47 -12.75 -14.22
CA LEU A 98 -16.46 -12.10 -13.38
C LEU A 98 -16.52 -10.60 -13.71
N ASP A 99 -17.68 -9.98 -13.44
CA ASP A 99 -17.85 -8.55 -13.56
C ASP A 99 -17.17 -7.79 -12.39
N VAL A 100 -17.13 -6.47 -12.49
CA VAL A 100 -16.51 -5.60 -11.49
C VAL A 100 -17.14 -5.79 -10.11
N VAL A 101 -18.49 -5.80 -10.01
CA VAL A 101 -19.18 -5.99 -8.73
C VAL A 101 -18.82 -7.32 -8.09
N SER A 102 -18.87 -8.40 -8.86
CA SER A 102 -18.53 -9.73 -8.37
C SER A 102 -17.09 -9.83 -7.90
N ASN A 103 -16.13 -9.17 -8.59
CA ASN A 103 -14.75 -9.11 -8.18
C ASN A 103 -14.56 -8.28 -6.89
N LEU A 104 -15.28 -7.17 -6.74
CA LEU A 104 -15.23 -6.36 -5.52
C LEU A 104 -15.70 -7.15 -4.30
N TYR A 105 -16.80 -7.89 -4.44
CA TYR A 105 -17.47 -8.57 -3.33
C TYR A 105 -17.09 -10.05 -3.18
N LEU A 106 -16.20 -10.59 -3.98
CA LEU A 106 -15.83 -12.01 -3.94
C LEU A 106 -15.42 -12.46 -2.52
N GLY A 107 -16.18 -13.40 -1.96
CA GLY A 107 -15.98 -13.90 -0.60
C GLY A 107 -16.46 -12.98 0.53
N ARG A 108 -17.12 -11.87 0.20
CA ARG A 108 -17.72 -10.93 1.16
C ARG A 108 -19.04 -10.35 0.65
N GLU A 109 -19.80 -11.17 -0.06
CA GLU A 109 -21.06 -10.79 -0.71
C GLU A 109 -22.08 -10.29 0.32
N LEU A 110 -22.76 -9.19 0.02
CA LEU A 110 -23.88 -8.71 0.82
C LEU A 110 -25.08 -9.63 0.61
N ARG A 111 -25.79 -9.93 1.70
CA ARG A 111 -26.93 -10.85 1.67
C ARG A 111 -28.14 -10.26 2.37
N HIS A 112 -29.30 -10.52 1.77
CA HIS A 112 -30.59 -10.32 2.43
C HIS A 112 -31.23 -11.70 2.64
N GLY A 113 -31.11 -12.27 3.85
CA GLY A 113 -31.46 -13.65 4.13
C GLY A 113 -30.59 -14.63 3.33
N PRO A 114 -31.19 -15.61 2.60
CA PRO A 114 -30.42 -16.57 1.81
C PRO A 114 -29.99 -16.06 0.43
N ARG A 115 -30.44 -14.86 0.02
CA ARG A 115 -30.18 -14.29 -1.31
C ARG A 115 -29.10 -13.24 -1.27
N LEU A 116 -28.38 -13.06 -2.39
CA LEU A 116 -27.45 -11.96 -2.58
C LEU A 116 -28.23 -10.65 -2.72
N ASP A 117 -27.74 -9.59 -2.08
CA ASP A 117 -28.24 -8.23 -2.26
C ASP A 117 -27.44 -7.53 -3.35
N GLU A 118 -27.71 -7.91 -4.60
CA GLU A 118 -26.99 -7.39 -5.76
C GLU A 118 -27.15 -5.86 -5.91
N ALA A 119 -28.34 -5.35 -5.59
CA ALA A 119 -28.60 -3.91 -5.69
C ALA A 119 -27.71 -3.11 -4.74
N ALA A 120 -27.62 -3.53 -3.48
CA ALA A 120 -26.75 -2.87 -2.51
C ALA A 120 -25.27 -2.98 -2.88
N MET A 121 -24.84 -4.14 -3.41
CA MET A 121 -23.46 -4.33 -3.90
C MET A 121 -23.15 -3.40 -5.07
N GLU A 122 -24.05 -3.29 -6.06
CA GLU A 122 -23.87 -2.37 -7.19
C GLU A 122 -23.81 -0.91 -6.77
N ASP A 123 -24.72 -0.46 -5.94
CA ASP A 123 -24.77 0.94 -5.49
C ASP A 123 -23.51 1.32 -4.72
N ASN A 124 -23.04 0.43 -3.84
CA ASN A 124 -21.78 0.61 -3.13
C ASN A 124 -20.58 0.61 -4.08
N ALA A 125 -20.52 -0.32 -5.04
CA ALA A 125 -19.47 -0.37 -6.04
C ALA A 125 -19.39 0.93 -6.86
N ARG A 126 -20.55 1.45 -7.31
CA ARG A 126 -20.64 2.73 -8.02
C ARG A 126 -20.16 3.89 -7.16
N ARG A 127 -20.48 3.90 -5.86
CA ARG A 127 -20.04 4.93 -4.93
C ARG A 127 -18.52 4.92 -4.78
N ILE A 128 -17.92 3.77 -4.49
CA ILE A 128 -16.48 3.62 -4.29
C ILE A 128 -15.71 4.02 -5.56
N LEU A 129 -16.16 3.57 -6.74
CA LEU A 129 -15.51 3.92 -8.00
C LEU A 129 -15.62 5.41 -8.32
N ARG A 130 -16.74 6.08 -7.96
CA ARG A 130 -16.86 7.55 -8.06
C ARG A 130 -15.92 8.26 -7.09
N ASP A 131 -15.81 7.77 -5.86
CA ASP A 131 -14.92 8.34 -4.83
C ASP A 131 -13.45 8.28 -5.27
N LEU A 132 -13.08 7.24 -6.01
CA LEU A 132 -11.78 7.09 -6.66
C LEU A 132 -11.65 7.86 -7.99
N THR A 133 -12.71 8.50 -8.50
CA THR A 133 -12.73 9.12 -9.83
C THR A 133 -12.39 8.14 -10.98
N SER A 134 -12.73 6.86 -10.80
CA SER A 134 -12.42 5.80 -11.77
C SER A 134 -13.28 5.91 -13.04
N ARG A 135 -12.68 5.60 -14.18
CA ARG A 135 -13.30 5.67 -15.52
C ARG A 135 -13.82 4.30 -16.00
N ILE A 136 -14.28 3.44 -15.08
CA ILE A 136 -14.88 2.16 -15.46
C ILE A 136 -16.27 2.41 -16.06
N PRO A 137 -16.57 1.87 -17.29
CA PRO A 137 -17.81 2.17 -18.00
C PRO A 137 -19.06 1.68 -17.26
N SER A 138 -19.01 0.50 -16.69
CA SER A 138 -20.09 -0.11 -15.93
C SER A 138 -19.55 -1.07 -14.88
N VAL A 139 -20.20 -1.12 -13.73
CA VAL A 139 -19.88 -2.10 -12.68
C VAL A 139 -20.22 -3.55 -13.07
N ARG A 140 -20.96 -3.74 -14.16
CA ARG A 140 -21.28 -5.05 -14.76
C ARG A 140 -20.37 -5.42 -15.93
N THR A 141 -19.35 -4.60 -16.24
CA THR A 141 -18.34 -4.95 -17.23
C THR A 141 -17.49 -6.10 -16.71
N LEU A 142 -17.21 -7.09 -17.57
CA LEU A 142 -16.29 -8.19 -17.22
C LEU A 142 -14.87 -7.63 -17.03
N VAL A 143 -14.14 -8.18 -16.08
CA VAL A 143 -12.76 -7.75 -15.82
C VAL A 143 -11.84 -8.05 -17.01
N SER A 144 -12.12 -9.11 -17.79
CA SER A 144 -11.44 -9.40 -19.06
C SER A 144 -11.47 -8.24 -20.06
N ASP A 145 -12.53 -7.44 -20.06
CA ASP A 145 -12.74 -6.36 -21.01
C ASP A 145 -12.15 -5.01 -20.55
N LEU A 146 -11.58 -4.99 -19.36
CA LEU A 146 -10.97 -3.80 -18.78
C LEU A 146 -9.51 -3.64 -19.20
N SER A 147 -9.08 -2.37 -19.37
CA SER A 147 -7.67 -2.03 -19.52
C SER A 147 -6.87 -2.33 -18.24
N GLY A 148 -5.54 -2.39 -18.33
CA GLY A 148 -4.66 -2.61 -17.16
C GLY A 148 -4.90 -1.59 -16.04
N GLY A 149 -5.02 -0.30 -16.37
CA GLY A 149 -5.32 0.76 -15.39
C GLY A 149 -6.71 0.60 -14.76
N GLN A 150 -7.73 0.21 -15.53
CA GLN A 150 -9.06 -0.08 -14.99
C GLN A 150 -9.07 -1.30 -14.07
N ARG A 151 -8.33 -2.38 -14.42
CA ARG A 151 -8.13 -3.53 -13.52
C ARG A 151 -7.47 -3.10 -12.21
N GLN A 152 -6.45 -2.24 -12.29
CA GLN A 152 -5.81 -1.66 -11.10
C GLN A 152 -6.82 -0.85 -10.27
N SER A 153 -7.67 -0.05 -10.92
CA SER A 153 -8.74 0.70 -10.25
C SER A 153 -9.71 -0.23 -9.51
N VAL A 154 -10.09 -1.38 -10.10
CA VAL A 154 -10.94 -2.40 -9.43
C VAL A 154 -10.23 -2.97 -8.21
N ALA A 155 -8.93 -3.31 -8.31
CA ALA A 155 -8.16 -3.85 -7.21
C ALA A 155 -8.05 -2.86 -6.04
N ILE A 156 -7.82 -1.57 -6.34
CA ILE A 156 -7.81 -0.50 -5.33
C ILE A 156 -9.21 -0.32 -4.74
N ALA A 157 -10.25 -0.26 -5.55
CA ALA A 157 -11.64 -0.13 -5.08
C ALA A 157 -12.05 -1.28 -4.15
N ARG A 158 -11.59 -2.51 -4.43
CA ARG A 158 -11.83 -3.68 -3.58
C ARG A 158 -11.29 -3.49 -2.15
N THR A 159 -10.19 -2.76 -1.98
CA THR A 159 -9.64 -2.47 -0.66
C THR A 159 -10.57 -1.57 0.15
N LEU A 160 -11.24 -0.62 -0.49
CA LEU A 160 -12.11 0.37 0.18
C LEU A 160 -13.43 -0.19 0.71
N LEU A 161 -13.84 -1.39 0.29
CA LEU A 161 -15.04 -2.05 0.82
C LEU A 161 -14.99 -2.31 2.33
N GLY A 162 -13.78 -2.44 2.90
CA GLY A 162 -13.57 -2.70 4.32
C GLY A 162 -13.33 -1.44 5.15
N ASP A 163 -13.48 -0.24 4.58
CA ASP A 163 -13.12 1.04 5.22
C ASP A 163 -11.71 0.98 5.86
N PRO A 164 -10.66 0.73 5.06
CA PRO A 164 -9.32 0.53 5.58
C PRO A 164 -8.76 1.82 6.16
N ARG A 165 -7.96 1.70 7.20
CA ARG A 165 -7.17 2.82 7.73
C ARG A 165 -5.84 2.96 7.01
N ILE A 166 -5.30 1.83 6.54
CA ILE A 166 -3.99 1.72 5.92
C ILE A 166 -4.16 0.95 4.61
N VAL A 167 -3.63 1.50 3.53
CA VAL A 167 -3.63 0.87 2.20
C VAL A 167 -2.18 0.68 1.74
N VAL A 168 -1.79 -0.55 1.48
CA VAL A 168 -0.47 -0.92 0.94
C VAL A 168 -0.63 -1.24 -0.53
N LEU A 169 0.15 -0.59 -1.38
CA LEU A 169 0.15 -0.76 -2.83
C LEU A 169 1.55 -1.22 -3.27
N ASP A 170 1.67 -2.47 -3.72
CA ASP A 170 2.93 -3.05 -4.17
C ASP A 170 3.02 -2.99 -5.70
N GLU A 171 3.89 -2.09 -6.22
CA GLU A 171 4.14 -1.83 -7.64
C GLU A 171 2.86 -1.54 -8.46
N PRO A 172 1.98 -0.62 -8.04
CA PRO A 172 0.66 -0.46 -8.62
C PRO A 172 0.67 0.08 -10.06
N THR A 173 1.77 0.64 -10.52
CA THR A 173 1.93 1.22 -11.86
C THR A 173 2.77 0.35 -12.80
N ALA A 174 3.21 -0.83 -12.34
CA ALA A 174 4.03 -1.71 -13.14
C ALA A 174 3.31 -2.15 -14.42
N SER A 175 4.01 -2.08 -15.56
CA SER A 175 3.51 -2.50 -16.88
C SER A 175 2.29 -1.71 -17.40
N LEU A 176 2.02 -0.53 -16.87
CA LEU A 176 0.96 0.37 -17.34
C LEU A 176 1.49 1.38 -18.35
N SER A 177 0.62 1.83 -19.27
CA SER A 177 0.90 2.98 -20.14
C SER A 177 0.91 4.29 -19.34
N VAL A 178 1.49 5.35 -19.90
CA VAL A 178 1.58 6.66 -19.23
C VAL A 178 0.21 7.18 -18.77
N SER A 179 -0.82 7.04 -19.62
CA SER A 179 -2.18 7.49 -19.28
C SER A 179 -2.80 6.66 -18.15
N GLN A 180 -2.56 5.35 -18.13
CA GLN A 180 -3.03 4.45 -17.08
C GLN A 180 -2.30 4.70 -15.75
N THR A 181 -0.99 4.96 -15.82
CA THR A 181 -0.20 5.35 -14.65
C THR A 181 -0.76 6.63 -14.02
N ALA A 182 -1.04 7.66 -14.82
CA ALA A 182 -1.62 8.90 -14.31
C ALA A 182 -2.97 8.69 -13.61
N GLU A 183 -3.82 7.79 -14.11
CA GLU A 183 -5.08 7.43 -13.46
C GLU A 183 -4.83 6.76 -12.09
N VAL A 184 -3.90 5.81 -12.01
CA VAL A 184 -3.54 5.13 -10.75
C VAL A 184 -2.94 6.10 -9.74
N LEU A 185 -2.07 7.03 -10.17
CA LEU A 185 -1.51 8.06 -9.29
C LEU A 185 -2.62 8.96 -8.72
N THR A 186 -3.61 9.33 -9.53
CA THR A 186 -4.79 10.08 -9.06
C THR A 186 -5.56 9.29 -7.98
N HIS A 187 -5.68 7.97 -8.12
CA HIS A 187 -6.31 7.14 -7.08
C HIS A 187 -5.50 7.14 -5.78
N ILE A 188 -4.16 7.12 -5.85
CA ILE A 188 -3.29 7.19 -4.66
C ILE A 188 -3.47 8.52 -3.93
N GLU A 189 -3.46 9.65 -4.68
CA GLU A 189 -3.75 10.96 -4.11
C GLU A 189 -5.15 11.00 -3.47
N ARG A 190 -6.13 10.42 -4.13
CA ARG A 190 -7.49 10.36 -3.62
C ARG A 190 -7.62 9.55 -2.32
N LEU A 191 -6.90 8.42 -2.20
CA LEU A 191 -6.82 7.66 -0.95
C LEU A 191 -6.27 8.52 0.20
N ARG A 192 -5.17 9.25 -0.04
CA ARG A 192 -4.60 10.19 0.92
C ARG A 192 -5.62 11.25 1.34
N ASP A 193 -6.30 11.89 0.36
CA ASP A 193 -7.26 12.96 0.61
C ASP A 193 -8.51 12.48 1.36
N LEU A 194 -8.87 11.21 1.22
CA LEU A 194 -9.90 10.54 2.02
C LEU A 194 -9.44 10.21 3.45
N GLY A 195 -8.18 10.47 3.79
CA GLY A 195 -7.63 10.29 5.13
C GLY A 195 -6.99 8.93 5.38
N HIS A 196 -6.85 8.08 4.36
CA HIS A 196 -6.13 6.82 4.52
C HIS A 196 -4.62 7.04 4.66
N ALA A 197 -3.94 6.19 5.45
CA ALA A 197 -2.50 6.07 5.44
C ALA A 197 -2.10 5.18 4.24
N VAL A 198 -1.24 5.67 3.35
CA VAL A 198 -0.88 4.93 2.13
C VAL A 198 0.59 4.57 2.14
N ILE A 199 0.91 3.29 1.95
CA ILE A 199 2.27 2.80 1.70
C ILE A 199 2.37 2.44 0.23
N LEU A 200 3.16 3.19 -0.52
CA LEU A 200 3.42 2.97 -1.93
C LEU A 200 4.78 2.31 -2.12
N ILE A 201 4.81 1.08 -2.60
CA ILE A 201 6.05 0.43 -3.01
C ILE A 201 6.20 0.63 -4.50
N SER A 202 7.29 1.25 -4.91
CA SER A 202 7.61 1.43 -6.34
C SER A 202 9.12 1.57 -6.55
N HIS A 203 9.57 1.14 -7.73
CA HIS A 203 10.91 1.41 -8.24
C HIS A 203 10.93 2.58 -9.25
N ASN A 204 9.76 3.09 -9.65
CA ASN A 204 9.63 4.22 -10.55
C ASN A 204 9.64 5.54 -9.76
N MET A 205 10.78 6.20 -9.76
CA MET A 205 10.97 7.45 -9.01
C MET A 205 10.12 8.62 -9.53
N THR A 206 9.70 8.59 -10.81
CA THR A 206 8.80 9.63 -11.36
C THR A 206 7.43 9.53 -10.68
N ASP A 207 6.88 8.31 -10.56
CA ASP A 207 5.60 8.07 -9.91
C ASP A 207 5.67 8.40 -8.42
N VAL A 208 6.76 7.96 -7.76
CA VAL A 208 6.99 8.24 -6.33
C VAL A 208 7.00 9.74 -6.05
N ARG A 209 7.76 10.52 -6.82
CA ARG A 209 7.86 11.98 -6.64
C ARG A 209 6.55 12.72 -6.94
N ALA A 210 5.68 12.15 -7.77
CA ALA A 210 4.40 12.75 -8.08
C ALA A 210 3.43 12.73 -6.89
N VAL A 211 3.46 11.68 -6.05
CA VAL A 211 2.41 11.47 -5.03
C VAL A 211 2.90 11.33 -3.59
N ALA A 212 4.18 11.02 -3.36
CA ALA A 212 4.69 10.74 -2.02
C ALA A 212 4.92 12.02 -1.21
N ASP A 213 4.41 12.04 0.01
CA ASP A 213 4.72 13.07 1.01
C ASP A 213 6.10 12.80 1.65
N ARG A 214 6.44 11.51 1.81
CA ARG A 214 7.70 11.05 2.38
C ARG A 214 8.20 9.79 1.67
N ILE A 215 9.51 9.66 1.55
CA ILE A 215 10.18 8.56 0.85
C ILE A 215 11.13 7.88 1.82
N GLU A 216 10.89 6.59 2.05
CA GLU A 216 11.74 5.72 2.86
C GLU A 216 12.55 4.82 1.95
N VAL A 217 13.86 4.88 2.08
CA VAL A 217 14.78 4.08 1.27
C VAL A 217 15.18 2.82 2.02
N LEU A 218 14.94 1.66 1.42
CA LEU A 218 15.49 0.39 1.89
C LEU A 218 16.69 -0.02 1.05
N ARG A 219 17.71 -0.56 1.72
CA ARG A 219 18.89 -1.14 1.09
C ARG A 219 19.39 -2.34 1.89
N HIS A 220 19.55 -3.48 1.21
CA HIS A 220 20.02 -4.73 1.84
C HIS A 220 19.26 -5.07 3.15
N GLY A 221 17.95 -4.95 3.12
CA GLY A 221 17.09 -5.26 4.28
C GLY A 221 17.13 -4.25 5.42
N ARG A 222 17.71 -3.06 5.25
CA ARG A 222 17.84 -2.01 6.27
C ARG A 222 17.30 -0.68 5.78
N ASN A 223 16.89 0.19 6.70
CA ASN A 223 16.62 1.59 6.37
C ASN A 223 17.91 2.30 5.95
N ASN A 224 17.88 3.00 4.82
CA ASN A 224 19.01 3.73 4.28
C ASN A 224 18.69 5.19 3.96
N GLY A 225 17.69 5.76 4.58
CA GLY A 225 17.33 7.17 4.52
C GLY A 225 15.85 7.40 4.50
N SER A 226 15.44 8.57 5.03
CA SER A 226 14.08 9.09 5.03
C SER A 226 14.12 10.50 4.47
N PHE A 227 13.32 10.76 3.44
CA PHE A 227 13.34 12.00 2.68
C PHE A 227 11.94 12.60 2.57
N SER A 228 11.85 13.93 2.52
CA SER A 228 10.60 14.60 2.16
C SER A 228 10.35 14.49 0.66
N GLY A 229 9.14 14.08 0.25
CA GLY A 229 8.80 13.92 -1.17
C GLY A 229 9.03 15.19 -2.00
N PRO A 230 8.46 16.35 -1.63
CA PRO A 230 8.60 17.58 -2.41
C PRO A 230 9.97 18.28 -2.29
N GLY A 231 10.73 18.01 -1.22
CA GLY A 231 11.94 18.79 -0.88
C GLY A 231 13.26 18.15 -1.25
N THR A 232 13.27 16.89 -1.72
CA THR A 232 14.51 16.14 -1.93
C THR A 232 14.82 15.99 -3.43
N SER A 233 16.10 16.14 -3.78
CA SER A 233 16.52 15.97 -5.17
C SER A 233 16.48 14.49 -5.58
N TYR A 234 16.33 14.25 -6.88
CA TYR A 234 16.37 12.88 -7.44
C TYR A 234 17.72 12.20 -7.13
N GLU A 235 18.81 12.96 -7.24
CA GLU A 235 20.17 12.50 -7.05
C GLU A 235 20.41 12.02 -5.62
N GLU A 236 19.86 12.72 -4.61
CA GLU A 236 19.97 12.32 -3.20
C GLU A 236 19.29 10.99 -2.93
N ILE A 237 18.10 10.79 -3.49
CA ILE A 237 17.36 9.52 -3.33
C ILE A 237 18.11 8.38 -4.03
N ILE A 238 18.60 8.59 -5.26
CA ILE A 238 19.39 7.59 -5.99
C ILE A 238 20.68 7.27 -5.25
N ALA A 239 21.37 8.27 -4.71
CA ALA A 239 22.57 8.07 -3.90
C ALA A 239 22.30 7.19 -2.66
N ALA A 240 21.14 7.37 -2.02
CA ALA A 240 20.71 6.52 -0.91
C ALA A 240 20.37 5.10 -1.38
N ILE A 241 19.67 4.93 -2.51
CA ILE A 241 19.35 3.60 -3.06
C ILE A 241 20.63 2.83 -3.41
N THR A 242 21.58 3.48 -4.08
CA THR A 242 22.84 2.85 -4.52
C THR A 242 23.87 2.75 -3.41
N GLY A 243 23.73 3.54 -2.33
CA GLY A 243 24.68 3.62 -1.22
C GLY A 243 25.92 4.45 -1.54
N ALA A 244 25.85 5.35 -2.52
CA ALA A 244 26.92 6.28 -2.86
C ALA A 244 27.16 7.33 -1.74
N VAL A 245 26.14 7.63 -0.95
CA VAL A 245 26.23 8.46 0.28
C VAL A 245 25.41 7.77 1.37
N ALA A 246 25.98 7.68 2.58
CA ALA A 246 25.20 7.25 3.76
C ALA A 246 24.22 8.39 4.11
N ALA A 247 22.92 8.14 3.97
CA ALA A 247 21.92 9.13 4.34
C ALA A 247 21.89 9.36 5.87
N PRO A 248 21.55 10.56 6.35
CA PRO A 248 21.44 10.83 7.77
C PRO A 248 20.39 9.89 8.40
N ARG A 249 20.81 9.09 9.38
CA ARG A 249 19.90 8.27 10.18
C ARG A 249 19.02 9.20 11.02
N ARG A 250 17.71 8.98 11.01
CA ARG A 250 16.81 9.62 11.96
C ARG A 250 17.31 9.31 13.37
N ALA A 251 17.63 10.35 14.16
CA ALA A 251 18.06 10.15 15.54
C ALA A 251 16.95 9.38 16.29
N ALA A 252 17.31 8.23 16.83
CA ALA A 252 16.41 7.48 17.71
C ALA A 252 15.97 8.42 18.84
N ARG A 253 14.69 8.72 18.96
CA ARG A 253 14.15 9.35 20.15
C ARG A 253 14.16 8.30 21.24
N LEU A 254 15.26 8.30 22.01
CA LEU A 254 15.31 7.68 23.34
C LEU A 254 14.41 8.52 24.25
N ALA A 255 13.29 7.97 24.67
CA ALA A 255 12.62 8.34 25.90
C ALA A 255 11.78 7.15 26.37
#